data_0a07f159139f6d90822bb3297b9262c0
#
_entry.id   0a07f159139f6d90822bb3297b9262c0
#
_cell.length_a   1.000
_cell.length_b   1.000
_cell.length_c   1.000
_cell.angle_alpha   90.00
_cell.angle_beta   90.00
_cell.angle_gamma   90.00
#
_symmetry.space_group_name_H-M   'P 1'
#
loop_
_entity.id
_entity.type
_entity.pdbx_description
1 polymer ?
#
loop_
_entity_poly.entity_id
_entity_poly.type
_entity_poly.pdbx_seq_one_letter_code
_entity_poly.pdbx_strand_id
1 'polypeptide(L)'
;MLFQRHLNRTTPTWFACLVLSMTSAGAVADNQNSEADSEPPVTLVAQLAEDESVEDVVQSEPRRDTKQAAPKTKKPAEPEKTKSIEAEPAATKPKQPRKIAPNVDLKEVAPMPEPEPEPAPEAASEDAETTDTAEPEAPTTAEESEPELTEAQPIPSEAFSILGKEVLPGTSTRLAWSPNIQIAGLSQITPVLVVNGAHAGPTLCLTGAIHGDELNGIEIVRRAMYDLDPAKLSGQVVGVPIVNLTGFQQGTRYLPDRRDLNRYFPGRPDGTLADRIAHSLFNSVIRHCDMLVDIHTGSLKRTNLPQLRADMNDPEVAEFTKGFDRMAVVHSSGSEGMLRTAAVNAGIRAVTLEAGESLRIQEHQIKAGVNSLNSLMEKHGMISRMFVWGDPQPVYYDSLWIRAQHGGILFSEVALGDRISEGEILGYVSDPITNEQYPIRSNANGRVIGMAVDQVVMAGFAAYHIGTEAEVPGE
;
A
#
# COMPACT_ATOMS: atom_id res chain seq x y z
N MET A 1 21.76 41.24 -51.04
CA MET A 1 23.15 40.80 -51.07
C MET A 1 23.15 39.44 -50.33
N LEU A 2 22.97 38.33 -51.01
CA LEU A 2 23.86 37.53 -51.85
C LEU A 2 25.10 37.05 -51.09
N PHE A 3 25.19 35.76 -50.79
CA PHE A 3 26.16 34.72 -51.11
C PHE A 3 25.90 33.53 -50.16
N GLN A 4 25.37 32.43 -50.50
CA GLN A 4 25.59 31.31 -51.39
C GLN A 4 26.84 30.42 -51.05
N ARG A 5 26.50 29.13 -50.66
CA ARG A 5 27.10 27.83 -50.97
C ARG A 5 28.45 27.44 -50.31
N HIS A 6 28.46 26.26 -49.63
CA HIS A 6 29.01 25.04 -50.28
C HIS A 6 28.63 23.76 -49.53
N LEU A 7 28.16 22.79 -50.29
CA LEU A 7 28.03 21.36 -49.99
C LEU A 7 29.43 20.71 -49.83
N ASN A 8 29.56 19.69 -49.00
CA ASN A 8 30.34 18.51 -49.40
C ASN A 8 29.76 17.25 -48.73
N ARG A 9 29.46 16.29 -49.59
CA ARG A 9 29.07 14.89 -49.33
C ARG A 9 30.36 14.07 -49.17
N THR A 10 30.34 13.05 -48.25
CA THR A 10 30.97 11.73 -48.54
C THR A 10 30.28 10.65 -47.70
N THR A 11 29.86 9.64 -48.41
CA THR A 11 29.27 8.35 -47.98
C THR A 11 30.38 7.28 -47.93
N PRO A 12 30.10 5.98 -47.79
CA PRO A 12 30.16 5.22 -46.52
C PRO A 12 31.20 4.08 -46.63
N THR A 13 31.55 3.46 -45.53
CA THR A 13 32.34 2.21 -45.59
C THR A 13 31.65 1.08 -44.83
N TRP A 14 31.34 0.06 -45.57
CA TRP A 14 30.91 -1.27 -45.15
C TRP A 14 32.05 -2.02 -44.49
N PHE A 15 31.80 -2.74 -43.39
CA PHE A 15 32.64 -3.86 -42.97
C PHE A 15 31.73 -5.05 -42.71
N ALA A 16 31.92 -6.05 -43.55
CA ALA A 16 31.44 -7.41 -43.44
C ALA A 16 32.35 -8.19 -42.48
N CYS A 17 31.81 -8.99 -41.59
CA CYS A 17 32.56 -10.00 -40.85
C CYS A 17 31.81 -11.31 -40.86
N LEU A 18 32.36 -12.17 -41.60
CA LEU A 18 32.78 -13.54 -41.59
C LEU A 18 32.05 -14.48 -40.59
N VAL A 19 31.29 -15.38 -41.18
CA VAL A 19 30.79 -16.62 -40.57
C VAL A 19 31.89 -17.66 -40.67
N LEU A 20 32.27 -18.27 -39.55
CA LEU A 20 33.14 -19.48 -39.55
C LEU A 20 32.32 -20.63 -38.95
N SER A 21 31.89 -21.51 -39.83
CA SER A 21 31.38 -22.86 -39.51
C SER A 21 32.57 -23.83 -39.38
N MET A 22 32.61 -24.58 -38.30
CA MET A 22 33.42 -25.81 -38.23
C MET A 22 32.57 -26.96 -37.78
N THR A 23 32.39 -27.89 -38.71
CA THR A 23 31.93 -29.28 -38.56
C THR A 23 33.10 -30.21 -38.30
N SER A 24 32.97 -31.15 -37.37
CA SER A 24 33.60 -32.48 -37.38
C SER A 24 32.92 -33.32 -36.30
N ALA A 25 32.17 -34.31 -36.63
CA ALA A 25 32.38 -35.71 -36.98
C ALA A 25 32.97 -36.57 -35.82
N GLY A 26 32.12 -37.41 -35.21
CA GLY A 26 32.25 -38.84 -35.07
C GLY A 26 33.04 -39.40 -33.91
N ALA A 27 32.39 -40.11 -33.01
CA ALA A 27 32.74 -41.52 -32.70
C ALA A 27 31.70 -42.14 -31.75
N VAL A 28 31.23 -43.31 -32.16
CA VAL A 28 30.40 -44.28 -31.46
C VAL A 28 31.24 -45.08 -30.47
N ALA A 29 30.74 -45.34 -29.26
CA ALA A 29 31.09 -46.52 -28.49
C ALA A 29 29.96 -46.86 -27.50
N ASP A 30 29.47 -48.07 -27.68
CA ASP A 30 28.59 -48.83 -26.79
C ASP A 30 29.20 -49.08 -25.41
N ASN A 31 28.43 -49.10 -24.34
CA ASN A 31 28.11 -50.32 -23.56
C ASN A 31 27.34 -50.06 -22.24
N GLN A 32 26.22 -50.76 -22.15
CA GLN A 32 25.62 -51.55 -21.04
C GLN A 32 25.44 -51.03 -19.62
N ASN A 33 24.16 -51.05 -19.25
CA ASN A 33 23.54 -51.52 -17.98
C ASN A 33 24.08 -51.06 -16.63
N SER A 34 23.22 -50.34 -15.91
CA SER A 34 22.79 -50.78 -14.56
C SER A 34 21.46 -50.10 -14.18
N GLU A 35 20.50 -50.91 -13.82
CA GLU A 35 19.26 -50.55 -13.15
C GLU A 35 19.58 -49.88 -11.80
N ALA A 36 18.93 -48.74 -11.54
CA ALA A 36 18.79 -48.21 -10.18
C ALA A 36 17.52 -47.37 -10.12
N ASP A 37 16.66 -47.75 -9.22
CA ASP A 37 15.40 -47.26 -8.75
C ASP A 37 15.08 -45.78 -9.01
N SER A 38 13.97 -45.58 -9.71
CA SER A 38 13.34 -44.24 -9.83
C SER A 38 12.34 -44.03 -8.71
N GLU A 39 12.71 -43.22 -7.71
CA GLU A 39 11.74 -42.57 -6.86
C GLU A 39 10.98 -41.49 -7.63
N PRO A 40 9.65 -41.34 -7.45
CA PRO A 40 8.89 -40.28 -8.12
C PRO A 40 9.20 -38.90 -7.50
N PRO A 41 9.08 -37.80 -8.25
CA PRO A 41 9.36 -36.46 -7.75
C PRO A 41 8.34 -36.10 -6.65
N VAL A 42 8.85 -35.81 -5.47
CA VAL A 42 8.09 -35.25 -4.36
C VAL A 42 7.57 -33.87 -4.75
N THR A 43 6.28 -33.76 -4.77
CA THR A 43 5.50 -32.62 -5.20
C THR A 43 5.80 -31.39 -4.34
N LEU A 44 6.19 -30.29 -4.96
CA LEU A 44 6.43 -28.95 -4.41
C LEU A 44 5.10 -28.27 -4.05
N VAL A 45 4.32 -28.81 -3.12
CA VAL A 45 3.01 -28.27 -2.73
C VAL A 45 2.94 -27.85 -1.26
N ALA A 46 3.94 -28.22 -0.45
CA ALA A 46 3.83 -28.06 1.02
C ALA A 46 4.38 -26.75 1.58
N GLN A 47 4.91 -25.82 0.80
CA GLN A 47 5.61 -24.63 1.30
C GLN A 47 4.87 -23.29 1.16
N LEU A 48 3.65 -23.28 0.61
CA LEU A 48 2.86 -22.05 0.50
C LEU A 48 1.87 -21.82 1.66
N ALA A 49 1.77 -22.75 2.60
CA ALA A 49 0.78 -22.67 3.66
C ALA A 49 1.28 -22.07 5.00
N GLU A 50 2.59 -21.87 5.15
CA GLU A 50 3.13 -21.45 6.45
C GLU A 50 3.27 -19.92 6.66
N ASP A 51 3.07 -19.10 5.61
CA ASP A 51 3.33 -17.65 5.70
C ASP A 51 2.07 -16.77 5.89
N GLU A 52 0.88 -17.38 5.96
CA GLU A 52 -0.38 -16.63 6.14
C GLU A 52 -0.80 -16.38 7.60
N SER A 53 -0.06 -16.87 8.60
CA SER A 53 -0.61 -17.00 9.96
C SER A 53 -0.21 -15.92 10.97
N VAL A 54 0.44 -14.82 10.59
CA VAL A 54 1.05 -13.91 11.59
C VAL A 54 0.53 -12.47 11.61
N GLU A 55 -0.42 -12.08 10.79
CA GLU A 55 -0.85 -10.68 10.84
C GLU A 55 -2.03 -10.36 11.78
N ASP A 56 -2.80 -11.32 12.26
CA ASP A 56 -3.91 -11.01 13.15
C ASP A 56 -4.15 -12.13 14.16
N VAL A 57 -3.55 -12.12 15.28
CA VAL A 57 -4.13 -12.47 16.62
C VAL A 57 -3.08 -12.23 17.70
N VAL A 58 -3.08 -11.05 18.29
CA VAL A 58 -2.65 -10.90 19.69
C VAL A 58 -3.84 -10.35 20.46
N GLN A 59 -4.74 -11.25 20.86
CA GLN A 59 -5.61 -10.96 21.99
C GLN A 59 -4.77 -11.08 23.25
N SER A 60 -4.69 -9.97 23.96
CA SER A 60 -4.05 -9.88 25.26
C SER A 60 -4.87 -10.63 26.30
N GLU A 61 -4.36 -11.78 26.78
CA GLU A 61 -4.79 -12.35 28.05
C GLU A 61 -3.87 -11.87 29.18
N PRO A 62 -4.38 -11.53 30.38
CA PRO A 62 -3.58 -11.04 31.47
C PRO A 62 -2.78 -12.17 32.13
N ARG A 63 -1.46 -11.97 32.26
CA ARG A 63 -0.57 -12.85 33.01
C ARG A 63 -1.01 -12.99 34.46
N ARG A 64 -1.37 -14.20 34.87
CA ARG A 64 -1.41 -14.62 36.28
C ARG A 64 -0.11 -15.31 36.64
N ASP A 65 0.61 -14.67 37.54
CA ASP A 65 1.72 -15.31 38.25
C ASP A 65 1.20 -16.48 39.10
N THR A 66 1.72 -17.67 38.88
CA THR A 66 1.66 -18.76 39.87
C THR A 66 2.95 -19.56 39.87
N LYS A 67 3.49 -19.65 41.10
CA LYS A 67 4.69 -20.40 41.51
C LYS A 67 4.56 -21.90 41.25
N GLN A 68 5.71 -22.46 40.91
CA GLN A 68 5.99 -23.89 40.77
C GLN A 68 5.56 -24.76 41.94
N ALA A 69 5.03 -25.95 41.65
CA ALA A 69 5.20 -27.18 42.44
C ALA A 69 5.12 -28.41 41.54
N ALA A 70 6.07 -29.30 41.67
CA ALA A 70 6.33 -30.48 40.85
C ALA A 70 5.36 -31.67 41.09
N PRO A 71 5.37 -32.71 40.23
CA PRO A 71 4.24 -33.61 39.99
C PRO A 71 4.27 -34.88 40.81
N LYS A 72 3.07 -35.42 41.11
CA LYS A 72 2.89 -36.81 41.55
C LYS A 72 2.07 -37.61 40.54
N THR A 73 2.67 -38.67 40.07
CA THR A 73 2.12 -39.73 39.22
C THR A 73 0.95 -40.48 39.85
N LYS A 74 -0.12 -40.74 39.08
CA LYS A 74 -1.07 -41.85 39.31
C LYS A 74 -1.54 -42.48 38.01
N LYS A 75 -1.66 -43.81 38.08
CA LYS A 75 -1.90 -44.87 37.11
C LYS A 75 -3.34 -44.89 36.57
N PRO A 76 -3.60 -45.47 35.37
CA PRO A 76 -4.89 -45.38 34.67
C PRO A 76 -5.92 -46.41 35.14
N ALA A 77 -7.19 -46.06 35.02
CA ALA A 77 -8.35 -46.93 35.21
C ALA A 77 -9.03 -47.26 33.85
N GLU A 78 -9.53 -48.47 33.81
CA GLU A 78 -10.11 -49.21 32.68
C GLU A 78 -11.56 -48.72 32.33
N PRO A 79 -12.08 -48.98 31.10
CA PRO A 79 -13.30 -48.36 30.63
C PRO A 79 -14.58 -49.17 30.95
N GLU A 80 -15.62 -48.44 31.30
CA GLU A 80 -16.97 -48.99 31.54
C GLU A 80 -17.82 -48.96 30.26
N LYS A 81 -18.63 -50.02 30.07
CA LYS A 81 -19.44 -50.36 28.90
C LYS A 81 -20.66 -49.44 28.74
N THR A 82 -20.83 -48.87 27.58
CA THR A 82 -22.03 -48.13 27.17
C THR A 82 -23.11 -49.05 26.62
N LYS A 83 -24.34 -48.80 27.06
CA LYS A 83 -25.57 -49.40 26.53
C LYS A 83 -26.01 -48.66 25.24
N SER A 84 -26.32 -49.43 24.22
CA SER A 84 -26.95 -49.02 22.97
C SER A 84 -28.40 -48.61 23.20
N ILE A 85 -28.78 -47.47 22.64
CA ILE A 85 -30.19 -47.10 22.43
C ILE A 85 -30.36 -46.94 20.91
N GLU A 86 -31.25 -47.78 20.39
CA GLU A 86 -31.72 -47.85 19.02
C GLU A 86 -32.71 -46.70 18.75
N ALA A 87 -32.55 -45.92 17.72
CA ALA A 87 -33.54 -44.99 17.23
C ALA A 87 -33.63 -45.07 15.70
N GLU A 88 -34.80 -45.33 15.22
CA GLU A 88 -35.24 -45.51 13.83
C GLU A 88 -34.97 -44.28 12.96
N PRO A 89 -34.70 -44.44 11.63
CA PRO A 89 -34.51 -43.32 10.70
C PRO A 89 -35.83 -42.90 10.06
N ALA A 90 -36.21 -41.66 10.23
CA ALA A 90 -37.28 -41.04 9.46
C ALA A 90 -36.72 -40.61 8.08
N ALA A 91 -37.21 -41.28 7.03
CA ALA A 91 -36.90 -41.01 5.65
C ALA A 91 -37.58 -39.70 5.18
N THR A 92 -36.81 -38.67 4.88
CA THR A 92 -37.23 -37.52 4.09
C THR A 92 -36.72 -37.65 2.66
N LYS A 93 -37.63 -37.65 1.69
CA LYS A 93 -37.38 -37.75 0.25
C LYS A 93 -36.58 -36.58 -0.26
N PRO A 94 -35.61 -36.79 -1.19
CA PRO A 94 -34.90 -35.71 -1.83
C PRO A 94 -35.80 -34.92 -2.78
N LYS A 95 -35.76 -33.59 -2.69
CA LYS A 95 -36.36 -32.68 -3.68
C LYS A 95 -35.55 -32.73 -4.97
N GLN A 96 -36.26 -32.95 -6.09
CA GLN A 96 -35.68 -32.95 -7.43
C GLN A 96 -35.08 -31.58 -7.79
N PRO A 97 -33.97 -31.53 -8.55
CA PRO A 97 -33.39 -30.27 -9.02
C PRO A 97 -34.30 -29.59 -10.05
N ARG A 98 -34.48 -28.28 -9.91
CA ARG A 98 -35.14 -27.42 -10.90
C ARG A 98 -34.33 -27.44 -12.20
N LYS A 99 -34.97 -27.84 -13.28
CA LYS A 99 -34.43 -27.69 -14.64
C LYS A 99 -34.37 -26.20 -14.99
N ILE A 100 -33.17 -25.70 -15.22
CA ILE A 100 -32.95 -24.38 -15.84
C ILE A 100 -33.18 -24.56 -17.34
N ALA A 101 -34.07 -23.75 -17.92
CA ALA A 101 -34.34 -23.70 -19.34
C ALA A 101 -33.14 -23.11 -20.11
N PRO A 102 -32.76 -23.66 -21.26
CA PRO A 102 -31.79 -23.04 -22.14
C PRO A 102 -32.43 -21.98 -23.02
N ASN A 103 -31.61 -21.00 -23.41
CA ASN A 103 -31.81 -19.92 -24.38
C ASN A 103 -32.41 -18.61 -23.89
N VAL A 104 -31.48 -17.69 -23.68
CA VAL A 104 -31.73 -16.27 -23.94
C VAL A 104 -31.03 -15.95 -25.26
N ASP A 105 -31.81 -15.60 -26.28
CA ASP A 105 -31.31 -15.11 -27.57
C ASP A 105 -30.50 -13.84 -27.37
N LEU A 106 -29.24 -13.87 -27.81
CA LEU A 106 -28.40 -12.70 -27.95
C LEU A 106 -28.98 -11.82 -29.06
N LYS A 107 -29.84 -10.87 -28.70
CA LYS A 107 -30.19 -9.79 -29.60
C LYS A 107 -29.00 -8.83 -29.68
N GLU A 108 -28.58 -8.61 -30.89
CA GLU A 108 -27.62 -7.61 -31.34
C GLU A 108 -27.88 -6.28 -30.63
N VAL A 109 -26.92 -5.84 -29.82
CA VAL A 109 -26.95 -4.51 -29.18
C VAL A 109 -26.46 -3.52 -30.22
N ALA A 110 -27.34 -2.61 -30.64
CA ALA A 110 -26.97 -1.48 -31.50
C ALA A 110 -25.92 -0.61 -30.83
N PRO A 111 -24.96 -0.05 -31.58
CA PRO A 111 -23.93 0.83 -31.00
C PRO A 111 -24.57 2.10 -30.42
N MET A 112 -24.10 2.48 -29.24
CA MET A 112 -24.50 3.72 -28.59
C MET A 112 -24.05 4.92 -29.44
N PRO A 113 -24.87 5.98 -29.56
CA PRO A 113 -24.47 7.21 -30.23
C PRO A 113 -23.34 7.92 -29.47
N GLU A 114 -22.38 8.49 -30.21
CA GLU A 114 -21.33 9.35 -29.67
C GLU A 114 -21.96 10.59 -29.00
N PRO A 115 -21.39 11.07 -27.87
CA PRO A 115 -21.88 12.28 -27.23
C PRO A 115 -21.58 13.51 -28.08
N GLU A 116 -22.60 14.34 -28.29
CA GLU A 116 -22.47 15.66 -28.97
C GLU A 116 -21.57 16.58 -28.11
N PRO A 117 -20.77 17.44 -28.75
CA PRO A 117 -19.91 18.37 -28.03
C PRO A 117 -20.74 19.49 -27.38
N GLU A 118 -20.45 19.78 -26.11
CA GLU A 118 -21.04 20.91 -25.37
C GLU A 118 -20.68 22.25 -26.01
N PRO A 119 -21.63 23.21 -26.07
CA PRO A 119 -21.36 24.53 -26.62
C PRO A 119 -20.46 25.37 -25.71
N ALA A 120 -19.51 26.08 -26.33
CA ALA A 120 -18.62 27.01 -25.65
C ALA A 120 -19.40 28.19 -25.04
N PRO A 121 -18.96 28.75 -23.89
CA PRO A 121 -19.61 29.92 -23.31
C PRO A 121 -19.38 31.19 -24.14
N GLU A 122 -20.48 31.86 -24.46
CA GLU A 122 -20.48 33.18 -25.11
C GLU A 122 -19.88 34.28 -24.21
N ALA A 123 -19.01 35.06 -24.77
CA ALA A 123 -18.44 36.25 -24.16
C ALA A 123 -19.50 37.37 -24.08
N ALA A 124 -19.81 37.82 -22.87
CA ALA A 124 -20.61 39.02 -22.68
C ALA A 124 -19.75 40.28 -22.83
N SER A 125 -20.19 41.14 -23.76
CA SER A 125 -19.64 42.45 -24.07
C SER A 125 -19.93 43.48 -22.99
N GLU A 126 -18.91 44.27 -22.65
CA GLU A 126 -19.00 45.51 -21.89
C GLU A 126 -19.83 46.57 -22.63
N ASP A 127 -20.71 47.24 -21.88
CA ASP A 127 -21.13 48.60 -22.23
C ASP A 127 -21.07 49.46 -20.97
N ALA A 128 -20.30 50.54 -21.11
CA ALA A 128 -20.09 51.57 -20.12
C ALA A 128 -21.20 52.63 -20.24
N GLU A 129 -21.79 53.03 -19.14
CA GLU A 129 -22.44 54.34 -19.04
C GLU A 129 -22.09 55.05 -17.74
N THR A 130 -21.46 56.21 -17.94
CA THR A 130 -21.10 57.20 -16.94
C THR A 130 -22.31 58.06 -16.56
N THR A 131 -22.55 58.25 -15.25
CA THR A 131 -23.23 59.45 -14.77
C THR A 131 -22.60 59.96 -13.49
N ASP A 132 -22.16 61.16 -13.61
CA ASP A 132 -21.68 62.16 -12.67
C ASP A 132 -22.80 62.56 -11.69
N THR A 133 -22.53 62.64 -10.37
CA THR A 133 -23.16 63.62 -9.45
C THR A 133 -22.44 63.72 -8.11
N ALA A 134 -21.84 64.84 -7.89
CA ALA A 134 -21.57 65.67 -6.72
C ALA A 134 -21.62 65.08 -5.29
N GLU A 135 -20.55 65.40 -4.60
CA GLU A 135 -20.22 65.50 -3.17
C GLU A 135 -21.28 66.18 -2.30
N PRO A 136 -21.33 65.89 -0.96
CA PRO A 136 -20.80 66.87 0.00
C PRO A 136 -19.95 66.31 1.14
N GLU A 137 -19.07 67.20 1.60
CA GLU A 137 -18.05 67.04 2.67
C GLU A 137 -18.59 66.81 4.05
N ALA A 138 -17.71 66.12 4.86
CA ALA A 138 -17.30 66.27 6.27
C ALA A 138 -18.05 65.41 7.34
N PRO A 139 -17.47 65.11 8.48
CA PRO A 139 -16.20 65.55 9.08
C PRO A 139 -15.25 64.41 9.54
N THR A 140 -14.00 64.78 9.63
CA THR A 140 -12.86 64.11 10.22
C THR A 140 -13.11 63.58 11.66
N THR A 141 -13.04 62.27 11.81
CA THR A 141 -12.81 61.60 13.10
C THR A 141 -11.47 60.91 13.04
N ALA A 142 -10.67 61.10 14.10
CA ALA A 142 -9.32 60.57 14.26
C ALA A 142 -9.30 59.07 14.04
N GLU A 143 -8.50 58.58 13.09
CA GLU A 143 -8.10 57.20 12.97
C GLU A 143 -7.17 56.84 14.11
N GLU A 144 -7.70 56.05 15.03
CA GLU A 144 -6.92 55.24 15.94
C GLU A 144 -6.30 54.13 15.07
N SER A 145 -4.99 54.21 14.78
CA SER A 145 -4.26 53.22 14.00
C SER A 145 -4.27 51.93 14.78
N GLU A 146 -5.08 50.95 14.32
CA GLU A 146 -4.91 49.56 14.69
C GLU A 146 -3.47 49.14 14.35
N PRO A 147 -2.79 48.39 15.26
CA PRO A 147 -1.45 47.91 14.95
C PRO A 147 -1.56 46.94 13.76
N GLU A 148 -0.94 47.31 12.67
CA GLU A 148 -0.72 46.46 11.50
C GLU A 148 -0.03 45.19 12.00
N LEU A 149 -0.76 44.06 11.99
CA LEU A 149 -0.20 42.72 12.25
C LEU A 149 0.87 42.47 11.21
N THR A 150 2.10 42.77 11.55
CA THR A 150 3.26 42.42 10.73
C THR A 150 3.26 40.92 10.61
N GLU A 151 2.89 40.39 9.44
CA GLU A 151 3.05 38.98 9.12
C GLU A 151 4.50 38.59 9.42
N ALA A 152 4.69 37.68 10.37
CA ALA A 152 6.01 37.20 10.74
C ALA A 152 6.67 36.63 9.50
N GLN A 153 7.80 37.20 9.08
CA GLN A 153 8.55 36.70 7.94
C GLN A 153 8.95 35.25 8.20
N PRO A 154 8.73 34.32 7.27
CA PRO A 154 9.06 32.93 7.47
C PRO A 154 10.57 32.78 7.72
N ILE A 155 10.91 31.97 8.71
CA ILE A 155 12.32 31.69 9.08
C ILE A 155 12.97 30.95 7.90
N PRO A 156 14.14 31.42 7.39
CA PRO A 156 14.85 30.70 6.33
C PRO A 156 15.25 29.30 6.76
N SER A 157 15.20 28.34 5.84
CA SER A 157 15.70 27.00 6.07
C SER A 157 17.22 26.96 6.07
N GLU A 158 17.79 25.89 6.63
CA GLU A 158 19.22 25.57 6.58
C GLU A 158 19.51 24.49 5.54
N ALA A 159 20.80 24.28 5.25
CA ALA A 159 21.22 23.16 4.40
C ALA A 159 20.88 21.83 5.08
N PHE A 160 20.23 20.93 4.36
CA PHE A 160 19.82 19.63 4.88
C PHE A 160 20.83 18.55 4.50
N SER A 161 21.44 17.94 5.52
CA SER A 161 22.44 16.89 5.32
C SER A 161 21.80 15.50 5.39
N ILE A 162 21.83 14.76 4.28
CA ILE A 162 21.34 13.39 4.19
C ILE A 162 22.17 12.58 3.19
N LEU A 163 22.40 11.29 3.46
CA LEU A 163 23.18 10.39 2.59
C LEU A 163 24.60 10.93 2.27
N GLY A 164 25.19 11.68 3.23
CA GLY A 164 26.50 12.29 3.07
C GLY A 164 26.57 13.43 2.04
N LYS A 165 25.43 14.05 1.74
CA LYS A 165 25.30 15.20 0.85
C LYS A 165 24.52 16.31 1.54
N GLU A 166 24.85 17.54 1.16
CA GLU A 166 24.08 18.72 1.56
C GLU A 166 23.13 19.12 0.43
N VAL A 167 21.86 19.37 0.80
CA VAL A 167 20.83 19.90 -0.07
C VAL A 167 20.54 21.32 0.35
N LEU A 168 20.76 22.29 -0.53
CA LEU A 168 20.60 23.71 -0.21
C LEU A 168 19.12 24.06 -0.05
N PRO A 169 18.78 25.09 0.76
CA PRO A 169 17.43 25.60 0.89
C PRO A 169 16.83 26.03 -0.46
N GLY A 170 15.54 25.84 -0.64
CA GLY A 170 14.83 26.19 -1.87
C GLY A 170 15.23 25.32 -3.08
N THR A 171 15.80 24.14 -2.87
CA THR A 171 16.23 23.24 -3.96
C THR A 171 15.70 21.83 -3.82
N SER A 172 15.63 21.13 -4.96
CA SER A 172 15.33 19.70 -5.01
C SER A 172 16.48 18.94 -5.68
N THR A 173 16.73 17.70 -5.24
CA THR A 173 17.78 16.86 -5.79
C THR A 173 17.43 15.38 -5.75
N ARG A 174 18.17 14.59 -6.53
CA ARG A 174 18.15 13.12 -6.46
C ARG A 174 19.46 12.65 -5.88
N LEU A 175 19.38 11.93 -4.78
CA LEU A 175 20.52 11.29 -4.16
C LEU A 175 20.51 9.79 -4.44
N ALA A 176 21.64 9.16 -4.25
CA ALA A 176 21.81 7.72 -4.41
C ALA A 176 21.87 7.07 -3.04
N TRP A 177 20.92 6.19 -2.74
CA TRP A 177 21.02 5.30 -1.59
C TRP A 177 21.42 3.91 -2.06
N SER A 178 22.38 3.32 -1.38
CA SER A 178 22.79 1.94 -1.57
C SER A 178 22.84 1.25 -0.21
N PRO A 179 22.25 0.06 -0.07
CA PRO A 179 22.30 -0.70 1.19
C PRO A 179 23.70 -1.27 1.50
N ASN A 180 24.75 -0.85 0.78
CA ASN A 180 26.12 -1.37 0.89
C ASN A 180 26.24 -2.88 0.69
N ILE A 181 25.34 -3.44 -0.09
CA ILE A 181 25.35 -4.85 -0.47
C ILE A 181 25.89 -4.93 -1.90
N GLN A 182 27.01 -5.60 -2.05
CA GLN A 182 27.61 -5.83 -3.36
C GLN A 182 27.37 -7.27 -3.81
N ILE A 183 26.83 -7.43 -5.01
CA ILE A 183 26.73 -8.71 -5.70
C ILE A 183 27.72 -8.67 -6.87
N ALA A 184 28.74 -9.52 -6.85
CA ALA A 184 29.79 -9.56 -7.87
C ALA A 184 30.47 -8.19 -8.11
N GLY A 185 30.64 -7.37 -7.06
CA GLY A 185 31.23 -6.04 -7.16
C GLY A 185 30.28 -4.94 -7.62
N LEU A 186 29.01 -5.26 -7.92
CA LEU A 186 27.98 -4.30 -8.32
C LEU A 186 27.12 -3.92 -7.12
N SER A 187 26.95 -2.62 -6.89
CA SER A 187 26.04 -2.08 -5.89
C SER A 187 24.69 -1.78 -6.55
N GLN A 188 23.60 -2.16 -5.91
CA GLN A 188 22.27 -1.68 -6.29
C GLN A 188 22.08 -0.27 -5.72
N ILE A 189 21.76 0.68 -6.60
CA ILE A 189 21.50 2.06 -6.23
C ILE A 189 20.03 2.36 -6.42
N THR A 190 19.39 2.87 -5.37
CA THR A 190 18.01 3.34 -5.39
C THR A 190 18.01 4.86 -5.29
N PRO A 191 17.29 5.57 -6.18
CA PRO A 191 17.17 7.02 -6.08
C PRO A 191 16.31 7.42 -4.88
N VAL A 192 16.81 8.42 -4.13
CA VAL A 192 16.12 9.14 -3.07
C VAL A 192 15.87 10.56 -3.56
N LEU A 193 14.61 10.95 -3.58
CA LEU A 193 14.21 12.30 -3.93
C LEU A 193 14.21 13.16 -2.67
N VAL A 194 14.84 14.33 -2.73
CA VAL A 194 14.90 15.24 -1.58
C VAL A 194 14.50 16.64 -2.05
N VAL A 195 13.55 17.22 -1.34
CA VAL A 195 13.17 18.62 -1.50
C VAL A 195 13.46 19.32 -0.17
N ASN A 196 14.38 20.27 -0.17
CA ASN A 196 14.64 21.14 0.96
C ASN A 196 13.97 22.49 0.70
N GLY A 197 12.94 22.81 1.48
CA GLY A 197 12.16 24.03 1.35
C GLY A 197 12.97 25.28 1.63
N ALA A 198 12.52 26.42 1.10
CA ALA A 198 13.11 27.73 1.39
C ALA A 198 12.89 28.17 2.86
N HIS A 199 11.90 27.61 3.53
CA HIS A 199 11.50 27.99 4.87
C HIS A 199 11.71 26.83 5.86
N ALA A 200 12.02 27.14 7.11
CA ALA A 200 12.18 26.15 8.18
C ALA A 200 10.85 25.43 8.45
N GLY A 201 10.92 24.14 8.79
CA GLY A 201 9.77 23.30 9.08
C GLY A 201 10.19 21.85 9.36
N PRO A 202 9.23 20.94 9.53
CA PRO A 202 9.50 19.53 9.83
C PRO A 202 9.99 18.75 8.61
N THR A 203 10.63 17.61 8.89
CA THR A 203 11.05 16.63 7.85
C THR A 203 10.02 15.53 7.71
N LEU A 204 9.39 15.44 6.52
CA LEU A 204 8.47 14.37 6.16
C LEU A 204 9.18 13.35 5.26
N CYS A 205 9.15 12.08 5.64
CA CYS A 205 9.62 10.97 4.81
C CYS A 205 8.47 10.18 4.24
N LEU A 206 8.61 9.81 2.96
CA LEU A 206 7.67 8.99 2.20
C LEU A 206 8.40 7.76 1.67
N THR A 207 7.94 6.57 2.00
CA THR A 207 8.47 5.32 1.47
C THR A 207 7.42 4.61 0.63
N GLY A 208 7.85 3.97 -0.45
CA GLY A 208 7.01 3.13 -1.29
C GLY A 208 7.76 1.87 -1.70
N ALA A 209 7.03 0.88 -2.15
CA ALA A 209 7.56 -0.40 -2.59
C ALA A 209 8.60 -1.01 -1.63
N ILE A 210 8.30 -1.02 -0.33
CA ILE A 210 8.91 -1.96 0.65
C ILE A 210 8.65 -3.38 0.15
N HIS A 211 7.46 -3.61 -0.40
CA HIS A 211 7.13 -4.78 -1.21
C HIS A 211 7.17 -4.38 -2.68
N GLY A 212 7.96 -5.10 -3.48
CA GLY A 212 8.27 -4.66 -4.84
C GLY A 212 7.09 -4.69 -5.82
N ASP A 213 6.02 -5.40 -5.51
CA ASP A 213 4.80 -5.51 -6.31
C ASP A 213 3.76 -4.42 -6.02
N GLU A 214 3.98 -3.52 -5.05
CA GLU A 214 3.02 -2.52 -4.59
C GLU A 214 3.17 -1.18 -5.35
N LEU A 215 2.64 -1.15 -6.58
CA LEU A 215 2.94 -0.09 -7.56
C LEU A 215 2.28 1.27 -7.25
N ASN A 216 1.09 1.27 -6.64
CA ASN A 216 0.39 2.53 -6.32
C ASN A 216 1.23 3.41 -5.38
N GLY A 217 1.93 2.79 -4.41
CA GLY A 217 2.81 3.50 -3.48
C GLY A 217 3.94 4.24 -4.18
N ILE A 218 4.54 3.63 -5.22
CA ILE A 218 5.57 4.26 -6.04
C ILE A 218 5.06 5.55 -6.68
N GLU A 219 3.87 5.47 -7.30
CA GLU A 219 3.25 6.61 -7.99
C GLU A 219 2.80 7.70 -7.03
N ILE A 220 2.30 7.33 -5.83
CA ILE A 220 1.92 8.30 -4.80
C ILE A 220 3.17 9.09 -4.37
N VAL A 221 4.26 8.41 -4.00
CA VAL A 221 5.52 9.08 -3.62
C VAL A 221 6.03 9.95 -4.78
N ARG A 222 6.10 9.39 -5.99
CA ARG A 222 6.59 10.13 -7.16
C ARG A 222 5.80 11.42 -7.39
N ARG A 223 4.46 11.33 -7.44
CA ARG A 223 3.61 12.50 -7.73
C ARG A 223 3.69 13.53 -6.61
N ALA A 224 3.63 13.11 -5.35
CA ALA A 224 3.78 14.01 -4.23
C ALA A 224 5.11 14.79 -4.29
N MET A 225 6.22 14.09 -4.56
CA MET A 225 7.55 14.73 -4.61
C MET A 225 7.73 15.70 -5.79
N TYR A 226 7.20 15.36 -6.98
CA TYR A 226 7.36 16.21 -8.17
C TYR A 226 6.37 17.38 -8.24
N ASP A 227 5.32 17.38 -7.40
CA ASP A 227 4.35 18.48 -7.27
C ASP A 227 4.80 19.58 -6.30
N LEU A 228 5.89 19.35 -5.55
CA LEU A 228 6.42 20.30 -4.57
C LEU A 228 7.22 21.41 -5.24
N ASP A 229 6.92 22.66 -4.84
CA ASP A 229 7.71 23.84 -5.16
C ASP A 229 8.69 24.13 -4.00
N PRO A 230 10.00 23.91 -4.18
CA PRO A 230 10.96 24.13 -3.12
C PRO A 230 11.00 25.57 -2.60
N ALA A 231 10.65 26.55 -3.44
CA ALA A 231 10.64 27.95 -3.04
C ALA A 231 9.49 28.30 -2.08
N LYS A 232 8.45 27.48 -2.02
CA LYS A 232 7.24 27.68 -1.19
C LYS A 232 7.13 26.67 -0.05
N LEU A 233 7.96 25.64 -0.07
CA LEU A 233 7.93 24.59 0.94
C LEU A 233 8.53 25.08 2.26
N SER A 234 7.89 24.73 3.37
CA SER A 234 8.45 24.83 4.72
C SER A 234 8.86 23.43 5.20
N GLY A 235 10.12 23.28 5.60
CA GLY A 235 10.71 22.00 5.99
C GLY A 235 11.26 21.19 4.83
N GLN A 236 11.42 19.88 5.03
CA GLN A 236 12.01 18.97 4.08
C GLN A 236 11.05 17.83 3.75
N VAL A 237 11.08 17.36 2.47
CA VAL A 237 10.41 16.13 2.08
C VAL A 237 11.42 15.18 1.45
N VAL A 238 11.51 13.96 1.99
CA VAL A 238 12.40 12.90 1.52
C VAL A 238 11.55 11.75 1.00
N GLY A 239 11.64 11.46 -0.29
CA GLY A 239 10.89 10.37 -0.93
C GLY A 239 11.79 9.23 -1.37
N VAL A 240 11.45 8.01 -0.97
CA VAL A 240 12.06 6.76 -1.46
C VAL A 240 10.99 5.97 -2.20
N PRO A 241 10.77 6.22 -3.50
CA PRO A 241 9.66 5.60 -4.24
C PRO A 241 9.74 4.08 -4.30
N ILE A 242 10.97 3.52 -4.35
CA ILE A 242 11.20 2.10 -4.48
C ILE A 242 12.27 1.67 -3.48
N VAL A 243 11.85 1.10 -2.35
CA VAL A 243 12.78 0.58 -1.35
C VAL A 243 13.34 -0.78 -1.77
N ASN A 244 12.48 -1.71 -2.18
CA ASN A 244 12.84 -3.05 -2.67
C ASN A 244 12.98 -3.06 -4.20
N LEU A 245 14.09 -2.54 -4.70
CA LEU A 245 14.34 -2.44 -6.14
C LEU A 245 14.32 -3.80 -6.84
N THR A 246 14.88 -4.83 -6.22
CA THR A 246 14.92 -6.18 -6.81
C THR A 246 13.52 -6.79 -6.89
N GLY A 247 12.73 -6.66 -5.83
CA GLY A 247 11.35 -7.09 -5.82
C GLY A 247 10.52 -6.37 -6.88
N PHE A 248 10.71 -5.05 -7.02
CA PHE A 248 10.06 -4.25 -8.07
C PHE A 248 10.40 -4.75 -9.48
N GLN A 249 11.67 -4.99 -9.77
CA GLN A 249 12.12 -5.50 -11.09
C GLN A 249 11.53 -6.88 -11.41
N GLN A 250 11.27 -7.69 -10.39
CA GLN A 250 10.70 -9.03 -10.54
C GLN A 250 9.18 -9.08 -10.40
N GLY A 251 8.54 -7.96 -10.06
CA GLY A 251 7.10 -7.92 -9.76
C GLY A 251 6.73 -8.82 -8.57
N THR A 252 7.56 -8.87 -7.54
CA THR A 252 7.35 -9.70 -6.35
C THR A 252 7.41 -8.87 -5.07
N ARG A 253 6.63 -9.29 -4.07
CA ARG A 253 6.62 -8.72 -2.73
C ARG A 253 7.99 -8.83 -2.05
N TYR A 254 8.62 -9.97 -2.18
CA TYR A 254 9.77 -10.39 -1.37
C TYR A 254 11.12 -9.93 -1.91
N LEU A 255 12.11 -9.95 -1.02
CA LEU A 255 13.51 -9.85 -1.40
C LEU A 255 14.00 -11.11 -2.13
N PRO A 256 15.19 -11.09 -2.79
CA PRO A 256 15.73 -12.26 -3.49
C PRO A 256 15.93 -13.52 -2.61
N ASP A 257 16.12 -13.31 -1.31
CA ASP A 257 16.22 -14.38 -0.32
C ASP A 257 14.86 -14.83 0.24
N ARG A 258 13.76 -14.42 -0.41
CA ARG A 258 12.37 -14.71 -0.08
C ARG A 258 11.88 -14.16 1.26
N ARG A 259 12.59 -13.20 1.85
CA ARG A 259 12.17 -12.54 3.08
C ARG A 259 11.28 -11.34 2.78
N ASP A 260 10.31 -11.13 3.68
CA ASP A 260 9.52 -9.91 3.74
C ASP A 260 10.35 -8.83 4.43
N LEU A 261 10.75 -7.78 3.70
CA LEU A 261 11.57 -6.69 4.25
C LEU A 261 10.89 -6.00 5.44
N ASN A 262 9.56 -5.91 5.43
CA ASN A 262 8.77 -5.28 6.50
C ASN A 262 8.62 -6.14 7.76
N ARG A 263 9.55 -7.05 8.00
CA ARG A 263 9.71 -7.86 9.22
C ARG A 263 11.10 -7.72 9.84
N TYR A 264 11.93 -6.81 9.31
CA TYR A 264 13.34 -6.72 9.68
C TYR A 264 13.78 -5.36 10.18
N PHE A 265 12.91 -4.35 10.24
CA PHE A 265 13.26 -3.01 10.76
C PHE A 265 13.39 -2.99 12.28
N PRO A 266 14.35 -2.22 12.85
CA PRO A 266 15.29 -1.30 12.18
C PRO A 266 16.50 -2.01 11.54
N GLY A 267 16.59 -3.34 11.62
CA GLY A 267 17.64 -4.14 11.03
C GLY A 267 18.97 -4.18 11.80
N ARG A 268 19.92 -4.94 11.25
CA ARG A 268 21.26 -5.11 11.82
C ARG A 268 22.32 -5.08 10.72
N PRO A 269 23.49 -4.46 10.96
CA PRO A 269 24.53 -4.32 9.93
C PRO A 269 25.22 -5.64 9.56
N ASP A 270 25.17 -6.61 10.45
CA ASP A 270 25.80 -7.95 10.36
C ASP A 270 24.80 -9.08 10.12
N GLY A 271 23.50 -8.76 9.98
CA GLY A 271 22.44 -9.73 9.82
C GLY A 271 22.27 -10.27 8.40
N THR A 272 21.09 -10.81 8.13
CA THR A 272 20.67 -11.32 6.83
C THR A 272 20.63 -10.20 5.77
N LEU A 273 20.33 -10.55 4.51
CA LEU A 273 20.13 -9.55 3.45
C LEU A 273 19.04 -8.53 3.85
N ALA A 274 17.90 -9.02 4.36
CA ALA A 274 16.81 -8.17 4.82
C ALA A 274 17.22 -7.27 5.98
N ASP A 275 17.91 -7.80 7.00
CA ASP A 275 18.44 -7.02 8.13
C ASP A 275 19.33 -5.86 7.64
N ARG A 276 20.23 -6.14 6.69
CA ARG A 276 21.19 -5.14 6.19
C ARG A 276 20.52 -4.04 5.38
N ILE A 277 19.55 -4.38 4.54
CA ILE A 277 18.76 -3.40 3.78
C ILE A 277 17.97 -2.53 4.75
N ALA A 278 17.24 -3.15 5.68
CA ALA A 278 16.46 -2.46 6.70
C ALA A 278 17.35 -1.51 7.53
N HIS A 279 18.50 -1.99 8.01
CA HIS A 279 19.45 -1.20 8.79
C HIS A 279 19.99 -0.01 8.01
N SER A 280 20.36 -0.22 6.76
CA SER A 280 20.89 0.85 5.90
C SER A 280 19.84 1.93 5.66
N LEU A 281 18.60 1.57 5.27
CA LEU A 281 17.52 2.52 5.06
C LEU A 281 17.20 3.29 6.34
N PHE A 282 17.04 2.55 7.43
CA PHE A 282 16.61 3.13 8.71
C PHE A 282 17.62 4.18 9.23
N ASN A 283 18.91 3.85 9.20
CA ASN A 283 19.93 4.77 9.72
C ASN A 283 20.31 5.89 8.76
N SER A 284 20.25 5.65 7.43
CA SER A 284 20.68 6.65 6.45
C SER A 284 19.59 7.59 5.99
N VAL A 285 18.31 7.21 6.18
CA VAL A 285 17.15 8.00 5.73
C VAL A 285 16.16 8.21 6.87
N ILE A 286 15.60 7.14 7.44
CA ILE A 286 14.44 7.24 8.34
C ILE A 286 14.76 8.04 9.63
N ARG A 287 15.95 7.89 10.19
CA ARG A 287 16.37 8.63 11.39
C ARG A 287 16.49 10.16 11.20
N HIS A 288 16.39 10.64 9.96
CA HIS A 288 16.37 12.09 9.67
C HIS A 288 14.94 12.66 9.61
N CYS A 289 13.93 11.83 9.82
CA CYS A 289 12.53 12.19 9.67
C CYS A 289 11.90 12.55 11.03
N ASP A 290 11.04 13.57 11.03
CA ASP A 290 10.10 13.84 12.14
C ASP A 290 8.79 13.08 11.97
N MET A 291 8.44 12.81 10.70
CA MET A 291 7.22 12.15 10.27
C MET A 291 7.52 11.14 9.16
N LEU A 292 6.83 10.01 9.17
CA LEU A 292 6.97 8.96 8.15
C LEU A 292 5.59 8.48 7.67
N VAL A 293 5.43 8.42 6.36
CA VAL A 293 4.31 7.70 5.73
C VAL A 293 4.88 6.56 4.89
N ASP A 294 4.63 5.32 5.33
CA ASP A 294 5.02 4.10 4.62
C ASP A 294 3.84 3.63 3.78
N ILE A 295 3.99 3.68 2.44
CA ILE A 295 2.88 3.56 1.50
C ILE A 295 2.86 2.17 0.89
N HIS A 296 1.75 1.48 1.11
CA HIS A 296 1.49 0.10 0.73
C HIS A 296 0.22 -0.08 -0.10
N THR A 297 -0.04 -1.30 -0.50
CA THR A 297 -1.30 -1.77 -1.09
C THR A 297 -1.74 -3.06 -0.40
N GLY A 298 -2.95 -3.53 -0.68
CA GLY A 298 -3.35 -4.88 -0.31
C GLY A 298 -2.40 -5.91 -0.93
N SER A 299 -1.90 -6.83 -0.11
CA SER A 299 -0.97 -7.89 -0.50
C SER A 299 -1.70 -9.15 -0.99
N LEU A 300 -1.00 -9.99 -1.76
CA LEU A 300 -1.45 -11.34 -2.11
C LEU A 300 -2.87 -11.37 -2.71
N LYS A 301 -3.11 -10.56 -3.73
CA LYS A 301 -4.41 -10.45 -4.42
C LYS A 301 -5.56 -9.98 -3.51
N ARG A 302 -5.27 -9.06 -2.62
CA ARG A 302 -6.26 -8.27 -1.88
C ARG A 302 -6.21 -6.82 -2.33
N THR A 303 -7.32 -6.15 -2.17
CA THR A 303 -7.42 -4.71 -2.39
C THR A 303 -7.90 -4.04 -1.12
N ASN A 304 -7.32 -2.89 -0.79
CA ASN A 304 -7.68 -2.10 0.38
C ASN A 304 -8.37 -0.80 -0.04
N LEU A 305 -9.36 -0.39 0.73
CA LEU A 305 -9.87 0.97 0.71
C LEU A 305 -8.69 1.91 1.03
N PRO A 306 -8.62 3.13 0.46
CA PRO A 306 -7.66 4.13 0.95
C PRO A 306 -7.80 4.32 2.45
N GLN A 307 -6.79 3.94 3.22
CA GLN A 307 -6.84 3.91 4.67
C GLN A 307 -5.46 4.06 5.30
N LEU A 308 -5.45 4.51 6.55
CA LEU A 308 -4.26 4.52 7.39
C LEU A 308 -4.30 3.33 8.34
N ARG A 309 -3.14 2.74 8.59
CA ARG A 309 -2.91 1.86 9.74
C ARG A 309 -2.00 2.58 10.73
N ALA A 310 -2.47 2.73 11.95
CA ALA A 310 -1.82 3.53 12.98
C ALA A 310 -2.03 2.92 14.37
N ASP A 311 -1.08 3.09 15.27
CA ASP A 311 -1.28 2.77 16.69
C ASP A 311 -2.03 3.92 17.36
N MET A 312 -3.33 3.78 17.48
CA MET A 312 -4.19 4.83 18.09
C MET A 312 -4.06 4.89 19.61
N ASN A 313 -3.29 3.97 20.23
CA ASN A 313 -2.94 4.06 21.64
C ASN A 313 -1.77 5.05 21.90
N ASP A 314 -1.02 5.39 20.86
CA ASP A 314 0.01 6.42 20.92
C ASP A 314 -0.62 7.79 20.61
N PRO A 315 -0.64 8.74 21.57
CA PRO A 315 -1.28 10.04 21.38
C PRO A 315 -0.68 10.88 20.24
N GLU A 316 0.63 10.79 20.01
CA GLU A 316 1.31 11.55 18.94
C GLU A 316 0.97 10.98 17.57
N VAL A 317 0.89 9.66 17.46
CA VAL A 317 0.45 8.97 16.24
C VAL A 317 -1.04 9.23 15.98
N ALA A 318 -1.88 9.18 17.02
CA ALA A 318 -3.30 9.48 16.89
C ALA A 318 -3.55 10.93 16.42
N GLU A 319 -2.81 11.91 16.96
CA GLU A 319 -2.88 13.30 16.48
C GLU A 319 -2.36 13.43 15.04
N PHE A 320 -1.29 12.71 14.70
CA PHE A 320 -0.72 12.70 13.35
C PHE A 320 -1.74 12.21 12.30
N THR A 321 -2.58 11.19 12.61
CA THR A 321 -3.61 10.70 11.69
C THR A 321 -4.64 11.74 11.32
N LYS A 322 -4.91 12.74 12.18
CA LYS A 322 -5.87 13.81 11.90
C LYS A 322 -5.41 14.79 10.80
N GLY A 323 -4.16 14.69 10.36
CA GLY A 323 -3.63 15.45 9.22
C GLY A 323 -4.06 14.92 7.86
N PHE A 324 -4.58 13.69 7.81
CA PHE A 324 -4.94 13.03 6.55
C PHE A 324 -6.43 13.21 6.25
N ASP A 325 -6.74 13.91 5.16
CA ASP A 325 -8.13 14.09 4.73
C ASP A 325 -8.67 12.81 4.06
N ARG A 326 -9.93 12.49 4.34
CA ARG A 326 -10.71 11.40 3.71
C ARG A 326 -10.08 10.01 3.79
N MET A 327 -9.23 9.78 4.78
CA MET A 327 -8.65 8.47 5.05
C MET A 327 -9.32 7.80 6.24
N ALA A 328 -9.87 6.62 6.05
CA ALA A 328 -10.27 5.77 7.18
C ALA A 328 -9.03 5.41 7.98
N VAL A 329 -9.15 5.38 9.31
CA VAL A 329 -8.05 4.99 10.19
C VAL A 329 -8.39 3.62 10.78
N VAL A 330 -7.50 2.65 10.59
CA VAL A 330 -7.60 1.31 11.18
C VAL A 330 -6.56 1.21 12.29
N HIS A 331 -7.02 1.03 13.51
CA HIS A 331 -6.14 0.80 14.65
C HIS A 331 -5.31 -0.48 14.46
N SER A 332 -4.02 -0.36 14.61
CA SER A 332 -3.08 -1.48 14.61
C SER A 332 -1.80 -1.06 15.31
N SER A 333 -1.46 -1.73 16.40
CA SER A 333 -0.19 -1.51 17.11
C SER A 333 1.02 -1.90 16.27
N GLY A 334 0.80 -2.66 15.18
CA GLY A 334 1.87 -3.20 14.35
C GLY A 334 2.56 -4.40 15.01
N SER A 335 3.58 -4.90 14.33
CA SER A 335 4.43 -6.00 14.81
C SER A 335 5.88 -5.55 14.86
N GLU A 336 6.67 -6.18 15.70
CA GLU A 336 8.13 -6.02 15.69
C GLU A 336 8.68 -6.32 14.29
N GLY A 337 9.62 -5.50 13.84
CA GLY A 337 10.22 -5.61 12.51
C GLY A 337 9.50 -4.86 11.39
N MET A 338 8.31 -4.31 11.61
CA MET A 338 7.68 -3.38 10.67
C MET A 338 8.37 -2.01 10.69
N LEU A 339 8.49 -1.37 9.52
CA LEU A 339 9.09 -0.05 9.40
C LEU A 339 8.37 0.98 10.27
N ARG A 340 7.04 1.03 10.19
CA ARG A 340 6.20 1.92 10.99
C ARG A 340 6.46 1.76 12.49
N THR A 341 6.44 0.50 12.98
CA THR A 341 6.68 0.21 14.40
C THR A 341 8.08 0.60 14.84
N ALA A 342 9.10 0.33 14.03
CA ALA A 342 10.48 0.71 14.31
C ALA A 342 10.64 2.24 14.33
N ALA A 343 9.94 2.98 13.47
CA ALA A 343 9.95 4.43 13.42
C ALA A 343 9.29 5.04 14.68
N VAL A 344 8.10 4.56 15.07
CA VAL A 344 7.42 5.02 16.31
C VAL A 344 8.30 4.74 17.54
N ASN A 345 8.91 3.56 17.62
CA ASN A 345 9.85 3.23 18.72
C ASN A 345 11.11 4.11 18.73
N ALA A 346 11.42 4.76 17.62
CA ALA A 346 12.52 5.73 17.51
C ALA A 346 12.09 7.20 17.73
N GLY A 347 10.80 7.44 18.09
CA GLY A 347 10.25 8.77 18.34
C GLY A 347 9.79 9.50 17.08
N ILE A 348 9.60 8.80 15.97
CA ILE A 348 9.13 9.34 14.68
C ILE A 348 7.63 9.05 14.56
N ARG A 349 6.81 10.08 14.33
CA ARG A 349 5.36 9.90 14.06
C ARG A 349 5.18 9.14 12.75
N ALA A 350 4.69 7.92 12.78
CA ALA A 350 4.65 7.07 11.62
C ALA A 350 3.30 6.36 11.44
N VAL A 351 2.85 6.30 10.19
CA VAL A 351 1.66 5.56 9.76
C VAL A 351 1.96 4.74 8.51
N THR A 352 1.17 3.67 8.29
CA THR A 352 1.11 3.02 6.99
C THR A 352 -0.12 3.54 6.23
N LEU A 353 0.07 3.99 4.99
CA LEU A 353 -1.00 4.32 4.08
C LEU A 353 -1.22 3.17 3.12
N GLU A 354 -2.41 2.57 3.15
CA GLU A 354 -2.80 1.48 2.26
C GLU A 354 -3.67 2.01 1.13
N ALA A 355 -3.39 1.67 -0.13
CA ALA A 355 -4.14 2.19 -1.29
C ALA A 355 -4.22 1.17 -2.43
N GLY A 356 -5.35 0.45 -2.52
CA GLY A 356 -5.64 -0.48 -3.63
C GLY A 356 -4.96 -1.84 -3.52
N GLU A 357 -4.54 -2.41 -4.64
CA GLU A 357 -4.00 -3.76 -4.77
C GLU A 357 -2.61 -3.82 -5.40
N SER A 358 -1.87 -4.89 -5.14
CA SER A 358 -0.56 -5.15 -5.75
C SER A 358 -0.66 -5.44 -7.26
N LEU A 359 0.45 -5.24 -7.98
CA LEU A 359 0.62 -5.48 -9.42
C LEU A 359 -0.32 -4.67 -10.33
N ARG A 360 -0.97 -3.63 -9.81
CA ARG A 360 -1.89 -2.77 -10.57
C ARG A 360 -1.64 -1.30 -10.30
N ILE A 361 -1.83 -0.50 -11.35
CA ILE A 361 -1.91 0.96 -11.24
C ILE A 361 -3.38 1.35 -11.19
N GLN A 362 -3.80 1.98 -10.11
CA GLN A 362 -5.19 2.37 -9.86
C GLN A 362 -5.26 3.87 -9.62
N GLU A 363 -5.59 4.62 -10.66
CA GLU A 363 -5.52 6.10 -10.67
C GLU A 363 -6.33 6.75 -9.55
N HIS A 364 -7.51 6.21 -9.21
CA HIS A 364 -8.34 6.74 -8.12
C HIS A 364 -7.70 6.56 -6.75
N GLN A 365 -7.01 5.42 -6.52
CA GLN A 365 -6.27 5.13 -5.29
C GLN A 365 -5.05 6.05 -5.16
N ILE A 366 -4.32 6.23 -6.25
CA ILE A 366 -3.15 7.12 -6.30
C ILE A 366 -3.57 8.57 -6.00
N LYS A 367 -4.65 9.05 -6.63
CA LYS A 367 -5.18 10.39 -6.35
C LYS A 367 -5.60 10.57 -4.90
N ALA A 368 -6.27 9.58 -4.31
CA ALA A 368 -6.64 9.61 -2.91
C ALA A 368 -5.41 9.73 -2.00
N GLY A 369 -4.36 8.92 -2.25
CA GLY A 369 -3.11 8.98 -1.50
C GLY A 369 -2.39 10.32 -1.63
N VAL A 370 -2.24 10.86 -2.86
CA VAL A 370 -1.60 12.16 -3.10
C VAL A 370 -2.37 13.30 -2.41
N ASN A 371 -3.70 13.31 -2.52
CA ASN A 371 -4.51 14.34 -1.88
C ASN A 371 -4.37 14.29 -0.36
N SER A 372 -4.34 13.10 0.22
CA SER A 372 -4.19 12.93 1.66
C SER A 372 -2.81 13.35 2.16
N LEU A 373 -1.74 13.10 1.41
CA LEU A 373 -0.40 13.63 1.71
C LEU A 373 -0.34 15.14 1.61
N ASN A 374 -1.04 15.74 0.65
CA ASN A 374 -1.12 17.20 0.54
C ASN A 374 -1.85 17.80 1.76
N SER A 375 -2.95 17.19 2.22
CA SER A 375 -3.64 17.60 3.44
C SER A 375 -2.73 17.51 4.66
N LEU A 376 -1.97 16.41 4.78
CA LEU A 376 -0.98 16.24 5.83
C LEU A 376 0.04 17.39 5.86
N MET A 377 0.63 17.68 4.69
CA MET A 377 1.63 18.76 4.59
C MET A 377 1.03 20.13 4.89
N GLU A 378 -0.20 20.39 4.45
CA GLU A 378 -0.92 21.63 4.78
C GLU A 378 -1.19 21.76 6.28
N LYS A 379 -1.69 20.69 6.92
CA LYS A 379 -1.95 20.64 8.36
C LYS A 379 -0.69 20.93 9.19
N HIS A 380 0.47 20.50 8.69
CA HIS A 380 1.76 20.76 9.33
C HIS A 380 2.44 22.05 8.86
N GLY A 381 1.74 22.91 8.11
CA GLY A 381 2.27 24.20 7.65
C GLY A 381 3.42 24.07 6.65
N MET A 382 3.60 22.90 6.03
CA MET A 382 4.67 22.68 5.06
C MET A 382 4.35 23.29 3.70
N ILE A 383 3.08 23.26 3.27
CA ILE A 383 2.58 23.88 2.05
C ILE A 383 1.35 24.71 2.35
N SER A 384 1.10 25.73 1.51
CA SER A 384 -0.14 26.51 1.54
C SER A 384 -0.94 26.16 0.28
N ARG A 385 -2.11 25.54 0.47
CA ARG A 385 -3.09 25.30 -0.59
C ARG A 385 -4.46 25.78 -0.13
N MET A 386 -5.28 26.28 -1.05
CA MET A 386 -6.72 26.44 -0.77
C MET A 386 -7.36 25.06 -0.83
N PHE A 387 -7.39 24.38 0.31
CA PHE A 387 -7.96 23.04 0.42
C PHE A 387 -9.37 23.11 1.04
N VAL A 388 -10.31 22.39 0.45
CA VAL A 388 -11.61 22.18 1.06
C VAL A 388 -11.52 20.89 1.88
N TRP A 389 -11.54 21.02 3.20
CA TRP A 389 -11.59 19.88 4.11
C TRP A 389 -12.78 19.00 3.77
N GLY A 390 -12.54 17.72 3.55
CA GLY A 390 -13.61 16.75 3.37
C GLY A 390 -14.21 16.31 4.71
N ASP A 391 -15.25 15.49 4.64
CA ASP A 391 -15.84 14.89 5.84
C ASP A 391 -14.83 13.97 6.52
N PRO A 392 -14.69 14.05 7.85
CA PRO A 392 -13.84 13.13 8.59
C PRO A 392 -14.28 11.68 8.34
N GLN A 393 -13.29 10.82 8.11
CA GLN A 393 -13.56 9.40 7.96
C GLN A 393 -13.51 8.69 9.31
N PRO A 394 -14.22 7.56 9.46
CA PRO A 394 -14.29 6.87 10.74
C PRO A 394 -12.94 6.28 11.14
N VAL A 395 -12.73 6.21 12.46
CA VAL A 395 -11.66 5.42 13.07
C VAL A 395 -12.22 4.06 13.45
N TYR A 396 -11.63 3.00 12.90
CA TYR A 396 -11.96 1.62 13.26
C TYR A 396 -10.98 1.14 14.33
N TYR A 397 -11.42 1.13 15.59
CA TYR A 397 -10.60 0.62 16.69
C TYR A 397 -10.51 -0.90 16.68
N ASP A 398 -11.51 -1.55 16.07
CA ASP A 398 -11.54 -2.99 15.88
C ASP A 398 -11.70 -3.34 14.40
N SER A 399 -11.05 -4.41 13.98
CA SER A 399 -11.22 -4.96 12.64
C SER A 399 -11.01 -6.47 12.66
N LEU A 400 -11.66 -7.17 11.75
CA LEU A 400 -11.56 -8.62 11.70
C LEU A 400 -11.52 -9.14 10.27
N TRP A 401 -10.83 -10.27 10.09
CA TRP A 401 -10.78 -10.98 8.82
C TRP A 401 -11.80 -12.11 8.78
N ILE A 402 -12.70 -12.06 7.79
CA ILE A 402 -13.61 -13.16 7.48
C ILE A 402 -12.93 -14.08 6.49
N ARG A 403 -12.86 -15.38 6.86
CA ARG A 403 -12.12 -16.37 6.11
C ARG A 403 -13.04 -17.31 5.36
N ALA A 404 -12.62 -17.71 4.14
CA ALA A 404 -13.26 -18.76 3.38
C ALA A 404 -13.15 -20.10 4.12
N GLN A 405 -14.27 -20.82 4.29
CA GLN A 405 -14.30 -22.14 4.92
C GLN A 405 -13.92 -23.27 3.95
N HIS A 406 -14.06 -23.02 2.65
CA HIS A 406 -13.83 -23.97 1.58
C HIS A 406 -12.87 -23.39 0.54
N GLY A 407 -12.12 -24.27 -0.13
CA GLY A 407 -11.32 -23.92 -1.30
C GLY A 407 -12.16 -23.92 -2.59
N GLY A 408 -11.79 -23.10 -3.56
CA GLY A 408 -12.47 -22.98 -4.84
C GLY A 408 -12.27 -21.61 -5.50
N ILE A 409 -13.22 -21.19 -6.30
CA ILE A 409 -13.22 -19.88 -6.95
C ILE A 409 -14.11 -18.94 -6.14
N LEU A 410 -13.52 -17.85 -5.64
CA LEU A 410 -14.23 -16.82 -4.88
C LEU A 410 -14.94 -15.86 -5.84
N PHE A 411 -16.23 -15.64 -5.56
CA PHE A 411 -17.07 -14.60 -6.18
C PHE A 411 -17.58 -13.68 -5.07
N SER A 412 -17.30 -12.39 -5.19
CA SER A 412 -17.74 -11.39 -4.22
C SER A 412 -19.08 -10.81 -4.61
N GLU A 413 -19.98 -10.59 -3.62
CA GLU A 413 -21.26 -9.91 -3.78
C GLU A 413 -21.25 -8.50 -3.16
N VAL A 414 -20.15 -8.12 -2.53
CA VAL A 414 -19.95 -6.80 -1.92
C VAL A 414 -18.74 -6.10 -2.53
N ALA A 415 -18.68 -4.79 -2.39
CA ALA A 415 -17.60 -3.93 -2.84
C ALA A 415 -16.84 -3.30 -1.66
N LEU A 416 -15.62 -2.80 -1.92
CA LEU A 416 -14.90 -1.98 -0.96
C LEU A 416 -15.72 -0.75 -0.54
N GLY A 417 -15.83 -0.55 0.75
CA GLY A 417 -16.54 0.58 1.33
C GLY A 417 -18.00 0.29 1.66
N ASP A 418 -18.56 -0.86 1.26
CA ASP A 418 -19.94 -1.24 1.60
C ASP A 418 -20.09 -1.41 3.11
N ARG A 419 -21.23 -0.94 3.63
CA ARG A 419 -21.67 -1.25 4.98
C ARG A 419 -22.39 -2.59 4.96
N ILE A 420 -22.02 -3.45 5.89
CA ILE A 420 -22.55 -4.82 5.97
C ILE A 420 -23.08 -5.11 7.37
N SER A 421 -24.00 -6.07 7.45
CA SER A 421 -24.61 -6.53 8.68
C SER A 421 -24.16 -7.94 9.04
N GLU A 422 -24.19 -8.28 10.34
CA GLU A 422 -23.93 -9.64 10.78
C GLU A 422 -24.90 -10.64 10.10
N GLY A 423 -24.37 -11.76 9.60
CA GLY A 423 -25.12 -12.79 8.85
C GLY A 423 -25.27 -12.50 7.36
N GLU A 424 -24.97 -11.31 6.88
CA GLU A 424 -25.03 -10.93 5.47
C GLU A 424 -24.06 -11.76 4.63
N ILE A 425 -24.47 -12.12 3.40
CA ILE A 425 -23.59 -12.83 2.46
C ILE A 425 -22.68 -11.82 1.79
N LEU A 426 -21.38 -12.01 1.96
CA LEU A 426 -20.33 -11.18 1.35
C LEU A 426 -19.91 -11.71 -0.02
N GLY A 427 -20.16 -12.99 -0.26
CA GLY A 427 -19.80 -13.71 -1.47
C GLY A 427 -19.88 -15.21 -1.27
N TYR A 428 -19.39 -15.97 -2.23
CA TYR A 428 -19.36 -17.42 -2.13
C TYR A 428 -18.13 -18.01 -2.82
N VAL A 429 -17.71 -19.17 -2.34
CA VAL A 429 -16.70 -19.99 -2.98
C VAL A 429 -17.39 -21.09 -3.76
N SER A 430 -17.11 -21.17 -5.06
CA SER A 430 -17.64 -22.22 -5.95
C SER A 430 -16.59 -23.31 -6.13
N ASP A 431 -16.97 -24.55 -5.86
CA ASP A 431 -16.18 -25.72 -6.22
C ASP A 431 -16.42 -26.07 -7.71
N PRO A 432 -15.41 -25.93 -8.58
CA PRO A 432 -15.59 -26.18 -10.02
C PRO A 432 -15.78 -27.64 -10.37
N ILE A 433 -15.54 -28.57 -9.45
CA ILE A 433 -15.67 -30.01 -9.69
C ILE A 433 -17.06 -30.51 -9.27
N THR A 434 -17.49 -30.15 -8.06
CA THR A 434 -18.78 -30.58 -7.52
C THR A 434 -19.92 -29.65 -7.91
N ASN A 435 -19.61 -28.45 -8.40
CA ASN A 435 -20.56 -27.36 -8.67
C ASN A 435 -21.34 -26.90 -7.42
N GLU A 436 -20.79 -27.13 -6.24
CA GLU A 436 -21.32 -26.62 -4.98
C GLU A 436 -20.87 -25.19 -4.74
N GLN A 437 -21.69 -24.41 -4.02
CA GLN A 437 -21.41 -23.03 -3.65
C GLN A 437 -21.47 -22.89 -2.13
N TYR A 438 -20.41 -22.37 -1.55
CA TYR A 438 -20.29 -22.18 -0.11
C TYR A 438 -20.30 -20.67 0.20
N PRO A 439 -21.39 -20.15 0.83
CA PRO A 439 -21.48 -18.73 1.13
C PRO A 439 -20.49 -18.32 2.23
N ILE A 440 -19.86 -17.16 2.05
CA ILE A 440 -19.10 -16.47 3.07
C ILE A 440 -19.99 -15.41 3.69
N ARG A 441 -20.21 -15.47 5.01
CA ARG A 441 -21.10 -14.55 5.73
C ARG A 441 -20.30 -13.70 6.70
N SER A 442 -20.74 -12.46 6.87
CA SER A 442 -20.23 -11.60 7.92
C SER A 442 -20.61 -12.14 9.30
N ASN A 443 -19.67 -12.07 10.23
CA ASN A 443 -19.89 -12.36 11.66
C ASN A 443 -19.91 -11.08 12.52
N ALA A 444 -19.97 -9.91 11.87
CA ALA A 444 -20.05 -8.61 12.53
C ALA A 444 -20.78 -7.58 11.65
N ASN A 445 -21.28 -6.52 12.27
CA ASN A 445 -21.68 -5.30 11.58
C ASN A 445 -20.42 -4.45 11.32
N GLY A 446 -20.37 -3.75 10.17
CA GLY A 446 -19.22 -2.90 9.89
C GLY A 446 -19.14 -2.45 8.44
N ARG A 447 -17.92 -2.12 8.01
CA ARG A 447 -17.62 -1.67 6.66
C ARG A 447 -16.52 -2.55 6.05
N VAL A 448 -16.66 -2.91 4.79
CA VAL A 448 -15.62 -3.63 4.02
C VAL A 448 -14.44 -2.68 3.77
N ILE A 449 -13.36 -2.83 4.52
CA ILE A 449 -12.15 -1.99 4.43
C ILE A 449 -11.03 -2.65 3.62
N GLY A 450 -11.13 -3.94 3.38
CA GLY A 450 -10.25 -4.70 2.51
C GLY A 450 -10.96 -5.97 2.04
N MET A 451 -10.59 -6.49 0.88
CA MET A 451 -11.17 -7.73 0.36
C MET A 451 -10.26 -8.41 -0.63
N ALA A 452 -10.47 -9.70 -0.82
CA ALA A 452 -9.86 -10.43 -1.92
C ALA A 452 -10.37 -9.88 -3.26
N VAL A 453 -9.49 -9.84 -4.26
CA VAL A 453 -9.91 -9.76 -5.66
C VAL A 453 -10.36 -11.15 -6.12
N ASP A 454 -11.17 -11.22 -7.18
CA ASP A 454 -11.68 -12.48 -7.73
C ASP A 454 -10.53 -13.44 -8.05
N GLN A 455 -10.52 -14.60 -7.40
CA GLN A 455 -9.41 -15.52 -7.48
C GLN A 455 -9.72 -16.92 -6.98
N VAL A 456 -8.82 -17.85 -7.20
CA VAL A 456 -8.81 -19.14 -6.51
C VAL A 456 -8.34 -18.92 -5.06
N VAL A 457 -9.12 -19.44 -4.12
CA VAL A 457 -8.81 -19.38 -2.68
C VAL A 457 -8.72 -20.79 -2.10
N MET A 458 -7.93 -20.91 -1.02
CA MET A 458 -7.89 -22.11 -0.21
C MET A 458 -8.78 -21.94 1.03
N ALA A 459 -9.15 -23.04 1.66
CA ALA A 459 -9.79 -22.98 2.98
C ALA A 459 -8.86 -22.24 3.97
N GLY A 460 -9.42 -21.33 4.78
CA GLY A 460 -8.68 -20.47 5.68
C GLY A 460 -8.24 -19.13 5.09
N PHE A 461 -8.33 -18.93 3.76
CA PHE A 461 -7.96 -17.67 3.12
C PHE A 461 -8.77 -16.50 3.65
N ALA A 462 -8.09 -15.41 4.07
CA ALA A 462 -8.70 -14.18 4.55
C ALA A 462 -9.32 -13.39 3.38
N ALA A 463 -10.64 -13.52 3.22
CA ALA A 463 -11.37 -13.03 2.05
C ALA A 463 -11.87 -11.58 2.22
N TYR A 464 -12.35 -11.21 3.42
CA TYR A 464 -12.89 -9.87 3.67
C TYR A 464 -12.36 -9.32 4.98
N HIS A 465 -11.91 -8.06 4.97
CA HIS A 465 -11.50 -7.31 6.15
C HIS A 465 -12.60 -6.32 6.50
N ILE A 466 -13.18 -6.48 7.67
CA ILE A 466 -14.28 -5.66 8.15
C ILE A 466 -13.78 -4.75 9.26
N GLY A 467 -13.94 -3.44 9.06
CA GLY A 467 -13.75 -2.45 10.11
C GLY A 467 -15.05 -2.31 10.90
N THR A 468 -14.98 -2.48 12.21
CA THR A 468 -16.10 -2.32 13.12
C THR A 468 -16.01 -0.96 13.79
N GLU A 469 -17.11 -0.21 13.77
CA GLU A 469 -17.22 1.04 14.55
C GLU A 469 -17.39 0.62 16.02
N ALA A 470 -16.33 0.77 16.82
CA ALA A 470 -16.46 0.62 18.26
C ALA A 470 -17.20 1.83 18.83
N GLU A 471 -18.09 1.61 19.82
CA GLU A 471 -18.62 2.71 20.61
C GLU A 471 -17.45 3.47 21.22
N VAL A 472 -17.39 4.77 20.98
CA VAL A 472 -16.32 5.62 21.55
C VAL A 472 -16.44 5.53 23.06
N PRO A 473 -15.43 5.05 23.80
CA PRO A 473 -15.51 4.99 25.26
C PRO A 473 -15.69 6.41 25.81
N GLY A 474 -16.91 6.77 26.24
CA GLY A 474 -17.18 8.03 26.90
C GLY A 474 -18.16 8.98 26.21
N GLU A 475 -18.88 8.59 25.14
CA GLU A 475 -20.10 9.26 24.67
C GLU A 475 -21.34 8.74 25.35
#